data_2322779c438a0859f93b1d310aa9d94c
#
_entry.id   2322779c438a0859f93b1d310aa9d94c
#
_cell.length_a   1.000
_cell.length_b   1.000
_cell.length_c   1.000
_cell.angle_alpha   90.00
_cell.angle_beta   90.00
_cell.angle_gamma   90.00
#
_symmetry.space_group_name_H-M   'P 1'
#
loop_
_entity.id
_entity.type
_entity.pdbx_description
1 polymer ?
#
loop_
_entity_poly.entity_id
_entity_poly.type
_entity_poly.pdbx_seq_one_letter_code
_entity_poly.pdbx_strand_id
1 'polypeptide(L)'
;MDRDGTCYGLLVQAKILKLHGKRWSIDFSYKTRGDDRTQLSKLIKAADRFHVPAAYVLYCGDAQYRSTLACDRTHDDVPCKERDRVGVSTVSALVAENAVGLDAKNAGVSAFHDAVPVEDIASPDGLDAPIVPLARGLDQDLERFLRQPQRGSRRVAKELLRPVQRIRHGQFAGAAVMERAATVTGALFENVPNDYGHFSVPYLAHMLRGLRAEVPGYVRDVLEGRTPPTWVTDHVGGIVVIPDADAPTTASSARAGDGGAGLLPPDFLEAPQPPHDRRPGQAA
;
A
#
# COMPACT_ATOMS: atom_id res chain seq x y z
N MET A 1 4.73 14.09 1.90
CA MET A 1 4.98 15.18 0.92
C MET A 1 6.32 15.78 1.29
N ASP A 2 7.23 15.81 0.34
CA ASP A 2 8.60 16.28 0.54
C ASP A 2 8.70 17.81 0.53
N ARG A 3 9.85 18.35 0.93
CA ARG A 3 10.10 19.82 0.95
C ARG A 3 10.01 20.47 -0.44
N ASP A 4 10.34 19.73 -1.49
CA ASP A 4 10.27 20.18 -2.88
C ASP A 4 8.86 20.06 -3.50
N GLY A 5 7.86 19.66 -2.69
CA GLY A 5 6.49 19.42 -3.15
C GLY A 5 6.24 18.01 -3.68
N THR A 6 7.29 17.21 -3.91
CA THR A 6 7.13 15.82 -4.36
C THR A 6 6.25 15.03 -3.39
N CYS A 7 5.33 14.25 -3.92
CA CYS A 7 4.46 13.39 -3.13
C CYS A 7 4.35 12.00 -3.75
N TYR A 8 3.98 11.02 -2.93
CA TYR A 8 3.64 9.69 -3.39
C TYR A 8 2.24 9.32 -2.89
N GLY A 9 1.31 9.20 -3.83
CA GLY A 9 -0.07 8.84 -3.55
C GLY A 9 -0.30 7.34 -3.68
N LEU A 10 -1.15 6.79 -2.82
CA LEU A 10 -1.59 5.39 -2.82
C LEU A 10 -3.10 5.31 -2.65
N LEU A 11 -3.76 4.44 -3.40
CA LEU A 11 -5.10 3.98 -3.04
C LEU A 11 -4.97 2.73 -2.18
N VAL A 12 -5.43 2.82 -0.93
CA VAL A 12 -5.18 1.80 0.07
C VAL A 12 -6.47 1.12 0.50
N GLN A 13 -6.43 -0.21 0.64
CA GLN A 13 -7.46 -1.00 1.28
C GLN A 13 -6.88 -1.73 2.50
N ALA A 14 -7.56 -1.61 3.65
CA ALA A 14 -7.17 -2.31 4.88
C ALA A 14 -7.59 -3.79 4.82
N LYS A 15 -6.73 -4.68 5.29
CA LYS A 15 -6.99 -6.10 5.46
C LYS A 15 -6.40 -6.59 6.80
N ILE A 16 -7.09 -7.53 7.43
CA ILE A 16 -6.67 -8.10 8.71
C ILE A 16 -6.29 -9.56 8.49
N LEU A 17 -5.10 -9.95 8.97
CA LEU A 17 -4.71 -11.35 9.06
C LEU A 17 -5.52 -12.03 10.17
N LYS A 18 -6.26 -13.08 9.82
CA LYS A 18 -7.16 -13.79 10.72
C LYS A 18 -6.83 -15.27 10.76
N LEU A 19 -7.01 -15.87 11.94
CA LEU A 19 -6.93 -17.31 12.10
C LEU A 19 -8.31 -17.93 11.78
N HIS A 20 -8.37 -18.76 10.75
CA HIS A 20 -9.53 -19.55 10.38
C HIS A 20 -9.26 -21.03 10.67
N GLY A 21 -9.81 -21.56 11.75
CA GLY A 21 -9.46 -22.89 12.25
C GLY A 21 -7.99 -22.94 12.70
N LYS A 22 -7.13 -23.61 11.91
CA LYS A 22 -5.69 -23.72 12.16
C LYS A 22 -4.83 -22.96 11.13
N ARG A 23 -5.43 -22.15 10.26
CA ARG A 23 -4.74 -21.48 9.17
C ARG A 23 -4.91 -19.97 9.28
N TRP A 24 -3.79 -19.28 9.19
CA TRP A 24 -3.76 -17.84 9.01
C TRP A 24 -4.07 -17.47 7.57
N SER A 25 -4.91 -16.48 7.36
CA SER A 25 -5.31 -16.04 6.01
C SER A 25 -5.70 -14.58 5.95
N ILE A 26 -5.51 -14.00 4.76
CA ILE A 26 -6.09 -12.75 4.31
C ILE A 26 -6.80 -13.06 3.00
N ASP A 27 -8.08 -12.73 2.91
CA ASP A 27 -8.83 -12.97 1.68
C ASP A 27 -8.72 -11.78 0.73
N PHE A 28 -7.94 -11.94 -0.32
CA PHE A 28 -7.85 -10.99 -1.44
C PHE A 28 -8.84 -11.32 -2.56
N SER A 29 -9.33 -12.56 -2.60
CA SER A 29 -10.18 -13.08 -3.67
C SER A 29 -11.67 -12.83 -3.41
N TYR A 30 -12.00 -12.17 -2.29
CA TYR A 30 -13.40 -11.92 -1.92
C TYR A 30 -14.17 -11.23 -3.06
N LYS A 31 -15.33 -11.77 -3.36
CA LYS A 31 -16.29 -11.21 -4.31
C LYS A 31 -17.54 -10.73 -3.58
N THR A 32 -18.00 -9.55 -3.93
CA THR A 32 -19.30 -9.07 -3.46
C THR A 32 -20.40 -9.86 -4.17
N ARG A 33 -21.46 -10.21 -3.47
CA ARG A 33 -22.61 -10.92 -4.05
C ARG A 33 -23.14 -10.15 -5.28
N GLY A 34 -23.25 -10.86 -6.40
CA GLY A 34 -23.71 -10.27 -7.67
C GLY A 34 -22.62 -9.57 -8.51
N ASP A 35 -21.36 -9.66 -8.11
CA ASP A 35 -20.24 -9.15 -8.91
C ASP A 35 -19.18 -10.24 -9.11
N ASP A 36 -18.85 -10.51 -10.37
CA ASP A 36 -17.85 -11.54 -10.72
C ASP A 36 -16.41 -11.10 -10.44
N ARG A 37 -16.18 -9.81 -10.26
CA ARG A 37 -14.85 -9.25 -9.99
C ARG A 37 -14.45 -9.37 -8.53
N THR A 38 -13.20 -9.73 -8.29
CA THR A 38 -12.61 -9.75 -6.95
C THR A 38 -12.40 -8.33 -6.42
N GLN A 39 -12.35 -8.18 -5.09
CA GLN A 39 -11.98 -6.90 -4.46
C GLN A 39 -10.60 -6.41 -4.94
N LEU A 40 -9.65 -7.31 -5.15
CA LEU A 40 -8.31 -6.99 -5.66
C LEU A 40 -8.39 -6.33 -7.04
N SER A 41 -9.12 -6.95 -7.99
CA SER A 41 -9.25 -6.38 -9.32
C SER A 41 -10.00 -5.04 -9.32
N LYS A 42 -10.97 -4.86 -8.41
CA LYS A 42 -11.66 -3.59 -8.23
C LYS A 42 -10.73 -2.51 -7.67
N LEU A 43 -9.87 -2.85 -6.71
CA LEU A 43 -8.91 -1.93 -6.13
C LEU A 43 -7.91 -1.43 -7.19
N ILE A 44 -7.32 -2.35 -7.98
CA ILE A 44 -6.40 -1.99 -9.07
C ILE A 44 -7.10 -1.07 -10.07
N LYS A 45 -8.33 -1.40 -10.49
CA LYS A 45 -9.11 -0.58 -11.43
C LYS A 45 -9.52 0.78 -10.85
N ALA A 46 -9.86 0.84 -9.56
CA ALA A 46 -10.16 2.10 -8.90
C ALA A 46 -8.92 3.01 -8.85
N ALA A 47 -7.76 2.44 -8.54
CA ALA A 47 -6.49 3.15 -8.51
C ALA A 47 -6.13 3.80 -9.86
N ASP A 48 -6.60 3.25 -10.99
CA ASP A 48 -6.43 3.86 -12.31
C ASP A 48 -7.14 5.20 -12.43
N ARG A 49 -8.32 5.35 -11.82
CA ARG A 49 -9.07 6.61 -11.82
C ARG A 49 -8.40 7.71 -11.01
N PHE A 50 -7.72 7.33 -9.94
CA PHE A 50 -6.98 8.26 -9.09
C PHE A 50 -5.56 8.53 -9.61
N HIS A 51 -5.14 7.82 -10.65
CA HIS A 51 -3.76 7.84 -11.15
C HIS A 51 -2.71 7.60 -10.05
N VAL A 52 -2.99 6.64 -9.16
CA VAL A 52 -2.10 6.21 -8.08
C VAL A 52 -1.99 4.69 -8.08
N PRO A 53 -0.93 4.10 -7.51
CA PRO A 53 -0.87 2.65 -7.34
C PRO A 53 -1.85 2.17 -6.27
N ALA A 54 -2.30 0.92 -6.46
CA ALA A 54 -3.10 0.20 -5.48
C ALA A 54 -2.22 -0.49 -4.45
N ALA A 55 -2.60 -0.42 -3.18
CA ALA A 55 -1.89 -1.09 -2.08
C ALA A 55 -2.86 -1.62 -1.03
N TYR A 56 -2.38 -2.53 -0.20
CA TYR A 56 -3.04 -2.96 1.02
C TYR A 56 -2.25 -2.50 2.24
N VAL A 57 -2.96 -2.09 3.28
CA VAL A 57 -2.43 -2.05 4.64
C VAL A 57 -2.90 -3.31 5.34
N LEU A 58 -1.95 -4.11 5.79
CA LEU A 58 -2.18 -5.40 6.42
C LEU A 58 -1.99 -5.26 7.93
N TYR A 59 -3.01 -5.67 8.67
CA TYR A 59 -2.99 -5.67 10.13
C TYR A 59 -2.81 -7.08 10.66
N CYS A 60 -1.82 -7.26 11.53
CA CYS A 60 -1.61 -8.48 12.30
C CYS A 60 -1.56 -8.16 13.79
N GLY A 61 -2.70 -8.24 14.46
CA GLY A 61 -2.79 -8.04 15.92
C GLY A 61 -2.30 -9.22 16.74
N ASP A 62 -2.07 -10.38 16.12
CA ASP A 62 -1.72 -11.61 16.84
C ASP A 62 -0.22 -11.73 17.09
N ALA A 63 0.17 -11.62 18.36
CA ALA A 63 1.58 -11.74 18.77
C ALA A 63 2.15 -13.15 18.54
N GLN A 64 1.32 -14.19 18.67
CA GLN A 64 1.76 -15.56 18.44
C GLN A 64 2.12 -15.77 16.97
N TYR A 65 1.32 -15.25 16.04
CA TYR A 65 1.70 -15.28 14.63
C TYR A 65 2.98 -14.51 14.37
N ARG A 66 3.11 -13.27 14.89
CA ARG A 66 4.32 -12.47 14.70
C ARG A 66 5.56 -13.14 15.26
N SER A 67 5.43 -13.93 16.32
CA SER A 67 6.55 -14.72 16.88
C SER A 67 7.10 -15.79 15.95
N THR A 68 6.32 -16.22 14.95
CA THR A 68 6.77 -17.18 13.93
C THR A 68 7.63 -16.57 12.83
N LEU A 69 7.67 -15.25 12.74
CA LEU A 69 8.45 -14.55 11.72
C LEU A 69 9.94 -14.64 12.03
N ALA A 70 10.74 -14.81 10.99
CA ALA A 70 12.20 -14.83 11.13
C ALA A 70 12.70 -13.51 11.72
N CYS A 71 13.67 -13.61 12.62
CA CYS A 71 14.38 -12.47 13.17
C CYS A 71 15.81 -12.89 13.49
N ASP A 72 16.78 -12.05 13.12
CA ASP A 72 18.20 -12.31 13.30
C ASP A 72 18.70 -12.03 14.75
N ARG A 73 17.80 -11.58 15.63
CA ARG A 73 18.14 -11.27 17.02
C ARG A 73 17.87 -12.43 17.94
N THR A 74 18.72 -12.59 18.96
CA THR A 74 18.46 -13.47 20.09
C THR A 74 17.34 -12.87 20.94
N HIS A 75 16.35 -13.67 21.31
CA HIS A 75 15.21 -13.27 22.12
C HIS A 75 15.23 -14.00 23.45
N ASP A 76 15.54 -13.30 24.52
CA ASP A 76 15.51 -13.80 25.90
C ASP A 76 14.16 -13.41 26.53
N ASP A 77 13.06 -14.02 26.09
CA ASP A 77 11.68 -13.79 26.57
C ASP A 77 11.16 -12.33 26.52
N VAL A 78 11.88 -11.44 25.87
CA VAL A 78 11.47 -10.03 25.68
C VAL A 78 10.69 -9.89 24.39
N PRO A 79 9.58 -9.12 24.37
CA PRO A 79 8.87 -8.79 23.13
C PRO A 79 9.81 -8.25 22.08
N CYS A 80 9.79 -8.85 20.90
CA CYS A 80 10.68 -8.48 19.80
C CYS A 80 10.13 -7.28 19.05
N LYS A 81 10.76 -6.11 19.22
CA LYS A 81 10.37 -4.88 18.52
C LYS A 81 10.34 -5.05 17.00
N GLU A 82 11.27 -5.85 16.43
CA GLU A 82 11.30 -6.12 14.98
C GLU A 82 10.06 -6.91 14.51
N ARG A 83 9.59 -7.86 15.33
CA ARG A 83 8.36 -8.60 15.07
C ARG A 83 7.10 -7.77 15.35
N ASP A 84 7.15 -6.83 16.27
CA ASP A 84 6.03 -5.94 16.56
C ASP A 84 5.80 -4.93 15.43
N ARG A 85 6.86 -4.47 14.77
CA ARG A 85 6.80 -3.54 13.63
C ARG A 85 5.97 -4.08 12.46
N VAL A 86 5.96 -5.40 12.25
CA VAL A 86 5.15 -6.01 11.18
C VAL A 86 3.65 -6.06 11.51
N GLY A 87 3.25 -5.62 12.70
CA GLY A 87 1.84 -5.54 13.10
C GLY A 87 1.00 -4.68 12.16
N VAL A 88 1.61 -3.66 11.54
CA VAL A 88 1.01 -2.86 10.48
C VAL A 88 2.01 -2.77 9.33
N SER A 89 1.68 -3.39 8.22
CA SER A 89 2.56 -3.48 7.06
C SER A 89 1.83 -3.07 5.78
N THR A 90 2.57 -2.57 4.80
CA THR A 90 2.01 -2.17 3.51
C THR A 90 2.56 -3.06 2.40
N VAL A 91 1.71 -3.45 1.47
CA VAL A 91 2.08 -4.26 0.31
C VAL A 91 1.37 -3.75 -0.94
N SER A 92 2.07 -3.75 -2.08
CA SER A 92 1.43 -3.45 -3.37
C SER A 92 0.34 -4.47 -3.69
N ALA A 93 -0.77 -4.02 -4.27
CA ALA A 93 -1.81 -4.91 -4.79
C ALA A 93 -1.29 -5.88 -5.85
N LEU A 94 -0.22 -5.53 -6.57
CA LEU A 94 0.43 -6.42 -7.54
C LEU A 94 1.12 -7.62 -6.86
N VAL A 95 1.70 -7.44 -5.68
CA VAL A 95 2.24 -8.55 -4.89
C VAL A 95 1.11 -9.50 -4.47
N ALA A 96 -0.02 -8.95 -4.01
CA ALA A 96 -1.19 -9.75 -3.66
C ALA A 96 -1.78 -10.46 -4.88
N GLU A 97 -1.80 -9.82 -6.05
CA GLU A 97 -2.24 -10.42 -7.31
C GLU A 97 -1.38 -11.63 -7.70
N ASN A 98 -0.07 -11.48 -7.65
CA ASN A 98 0.86 -12.59 -7.92
C ASN A 98 0.68 -13.73 -6.90
N ALA A 99 0.55 -13.41 -5.61
CA ALA A 99 0.35 -14.43 -4.58
C ALA A 99 -0.96 -15.21 -4.77
N VAL A 100 -2.06 -14.53 -5.15
CA VAL A 100 -3.34 -15.18 -5.51
C VAL A 100 -3.20 -16.07 -6.74
N GLY A 101 -2.46 -15.63 -7.74
CA GLY A 101 -2.20 -16.41 -8.97
C GLY A 101 -1.37 -17.67 -8.73
N LEU A 102 -0.43 -17.63 -7.78
CA LEU A 102 0.41 -18.78 -7.43
C LEU A 102 -0.31 -19.77 -6.51
N ASP A 103 -0.88 -19.30 -5.43
CA ASP A 103 -1.62 -20.12 -4.46
C ASP A 103 -2.65 -19.27 -3.71
N ALA A 104 -3.87 -19.25 -4.22
CA ALA A 104 -4.96 -18.47 -3.64
C ALA A 104 -5.24 -18.79 -2.15
N LYS A 105 -4.93 -20.02 -1.69
CA LYS A 105 -5.19 -20.45 -0.31
C LYS A 105 -4.18 -19.83 0.67
N ASN A 106 -2.94 -19.63 0.25
CA ASN A 106 -1.87 -19.09 1.07
C ASN A 106 -1.49 -17.65 0.69
N ALA A 107 -2.18 -17.06 -0.29
CA ALA A 107 -1.88 -15.73 -0.83
C ALA A 107 -1.77 -14.64 0.25
N GLY A 108 -2.63 -14.70 1.27
CA GLY A 108 -2.61 -13.73 2.37
C GLY A 108 -1.33 -13.78 3.18
N VAL A 109 -0.88 -14.98 3.53
CA VAL A 109 0.38 -15.17 4.29
C VAL A 109 1.58 -14.81 3.41
N SER A 110 1.60 -15.24 2.15
CA SER A 110 2.66 -14.92 1.20
C SER A 110 2.80 -13.40 1.01
N ALA A 111 1.70 -12.69 0.74
CA ALA A 111 1.72 -11.24 0.61
C ALA A 111 2.15 -10.54 1.90
N PHE A 112 1.81 -11.08 3.07
CA PHE A 112 2.23 -10.52 4.35
C PHE A 112 3.75 -10.65 4.57
N HIS A 113 4.37 -11.74 4.11
CA HIS A 113 5.83 -11.90 4.16
C HIS A 113 6.58 -10.94 3.24
N ASP A 114 5.96 -10.53 2.14
CA ASP A 114 6.51 -9.55 1.21
C ASP A 114 6.12 -8.10 1.54
N ALA A 115 5.31 -7.89 2.58
CA ALA A 115 4.88 -6.57 3.01
C ALA A 115 6.00 -5.82 3.74
N VAL A 116 6.01 -4.50 3.59
CA VAL A 116 6.97 -3.61 4.24
C VAL A 116 6.30 -2.99 5.47
N PRO A 117 6.88 -3.09 6.67
CA PRO A 117 6.37 -2.41 7.85
C PRO A 117 6.18 -0.90 7.59
N VAL A 118 5.07 -0.34 8.05
CA VAL A 118 4.79 1.09 7.85
C VAL A 118 5.86 1.97 8.50
N GLU A 119 6.42 1.54 9.62
CA GLU A 119 7.52 2.25 10.29
C GLU A 119 8.78 2.32 9.43
N ASP A 120 9.09 1.26 8.65
CA ASP A 120 10.25 1.27 7.74
C ASP A 120 10.07 2.23 6.57
N ILE A 121 8.83 2.36 6.08
CA ILE A 121 8.49 3.32 5.04
C ILE A 121 8.58 4.75 5.58
N ALA A 122 8.09 4.98 6.79
CA ALA A 122 8.03 6.30 7.43
C ALA A 122 9.37 6.75 8.03
N SER A 123 10.33 5.84 8.21
CA SER A 123 11.62 6.17 8.84
C SER A 123 12.43 7.14 7.97
N PRO A 124 12.79 8.33 8.47
CA PRO A 124 13.57 9.30 7.71
C PRO A 124 15.01 8.84 7.46
N ASP A 125 15.57 8.05 8.36
CA ASP A 125 17.00 7.70 8.38
C ASP A 125 17.34 6.42 7.60
N GLY A 126 16.32 5.69 7.13
CA GLY A 126 16.54 4.45 6.41
C GLY A 126 17.15 4.71 5.02
N LEU A 127 18.21 3.99 4.69
CA LEU A 127 18.73 3.92 3.34
C LEU A 127 18.01 2.84 2.58
N ASP A 128 17.49 3.16 1.40
CA ASP A 128 16.94 2.17 0.49
C ASP A 128 18.07 1.48 -0.29
N ALA A 129 17.91 0.20 -0.58
CA ALA A 129 18.85 -0.52 -1.41
C ALA A 129 18.57 -0.24 -2.91
N PRO A 130 19.57 -0.32 -3.80
CA PRO A 130 19.37 -0.17 -5.23
C PRO A 130 18.41 -1.24 -5.79
N ILE A 131 17.66 -0.85 -6.80
CA ILE A 131 16.86 -1.76 -7.63
C ILE A 131 17.59 -1.90 -8.97
N VAL A 132 17.92 -3.14 -9.34
CA VAL A 132 18.52 -3.42 -10.64
C VAL A 132 17.40 -3.48 -11.69
N PRO A 133 17.35 -2.55 -12.66
CA PRO A 133 16.31 -2.58 -13.68
C PRO A 133 16.54 -3.74 -14.64
N LEU A 134 15.45 -4.42 -15.04
CA LEU A 134 15.48 -5.46 -16.08
C LEU A 134 15.52 -4.87 -17.48
N ALA A 135 14.94 -3.70 -17.66
CA ALA A 135 14.89 -3.03 -18.95
C ALA A 135 16.19 -2.28 -19.24
N ARG A 136 16.60 -2.31 -20.51
CA ARG A 136 17.70 -1.50 -21.03
C ARG A 136 17.15 -0.23 -21.66
N GLY A 137 17.95 0.83 -21.70
CA GLY A 137 17.56 2.09 -22.33
C GLY A 137 16.50 2.87 -21.57
N LEU A 138 16.50 2.74 -20.24
CA LEU A 138 15.67 3.57 -19.39
C LEU A 138 16.09 5.04 -19.54
N ASP A 139 15.12 5.93 -19.30
CA ASP A 139 15.42 7.34 -19.08
C ASP A 139 16.45 7.49 -17.97
N GLN A 140 17.38 8.44 -18.12
CA GLN A 140 18.52 8.62 -17.20
C GLN A 140 18.06 8.91 -15.76
N ASP A 141 16.98 9.68 -15.60
CA ASP A 141 16.49 10.07 -14.28
C ASP A 141 15.79 8.89 -13.61
N LEU A 142 15.05 8.07 -14.38
CA LEU A 142 14.45 6.83 -13.89
C LEU A 142 15.54 5.81 -13.49
N GLU A 143 16.60 5.67 -14.30
CA GLU A 143 17.70 4.76 -13.97
C GLU A 143 18.41 5.23 -12.68
N ARG A 144 18.66 6.54 -12.54
CA ARG A 144 19.24 7.12 -11.33
C ARG A 144 18.35 6.89 -10.12
N PHE A 145 17.04 7.12 -10.24
CA PHE A 145 16.07 6.83 -9.18
C PHE A 145 16.15 5.38 -8.70
N LEU A 146 16.18 4.42 -9.60
CA LEU A 146 16.23 3.00 -9.24
C LEU A 146 17.55 2.61 -8.58
N ARG A 147 18.68 3.11 -9.08
CA ARG A 147 20.02 2.69 -8.62
C ARG A 147 20.54 3.42 -7.39
N GLN A 148 20.19 4.69 -7.22
CA GLN A 148 20.71 5.51 -6.14
C GLN A 148 19.77 5.54 -4.94
N PRO A 149 20.27 5.68 -3.70
CA PRO A 149 19.46 5.88 -2.51
C PRO A 149 18.52 7.08 -2.66
N GLN A 150 17.29 6.92 -2.18
CA GLN A 150 16.25 7.93 -2.22
C GLN A 150 15.84 8.33 -0.80
N ARG A 151 15.11 9.44 -0.68
CA ARG A 151 14.52 9.93 0.57
C ARG A 151 13.05 10.29 0.32
N GLY A 152 12.30 10.50 1.40
CA GLY A 152 10.93 10.99 1.35
C GLY A 152 10.02 10.15 0.45
N SER A 153 9.17 10.80 -0.31
CA SER A 153 8.19 10.20 -1.21
C SER A 153 8.82 9.26 -2.25
N ARG A 154 10.02 9.58 -2.74
CA ARG A 154 10.75 8.74 -3.69
C ARG A 154 11.21 7.43 -3.05
N ARG A 155 11.62 7.47 -1.79
CA ARG A 155 11.97 6.27 -1.03
C ARG A 155 10.75 5.38 -0.82
N VAL A 156 9.61 5.94 -0.38
CA VAL A 156 8.36 5.21 -0.22
C VAL A 156 7.98 4.48 -1.51
N ALA A 157 8.00 5.18 -2.65
CA ALA A 157 7.73 4.60 -3.95
C ALA A 157 8.66 3.42 -4.26
N LYS A 158 9.94 3.56 -3.97
CA LYS A 158 10.96 2.54 -4.24
C LYS A 158 10.85 1.32 -3.32
N GLU A 159 10.58 1.54 -2.03
CA GLU A 159 10.36 0.44 -1.08
C GLU A 159 9.15 -0.42 -1.47
N LEU A 160 8.06 0.20 -1.89
CA LEU A 160 6.87 -0.53 -2.35
C LEU A 160 7.06 -1.17 -3.74
N LEU A 161 7.90 -0.60 -4.58
CA LEU A 161 8.27 -1.17 -5.89
C LEU A 161 9.16 -2.41 -5.73
N ARG A 162 10.02 -2.46 -4.73
CA ARG A 162 11.03 -3.52 -4.54
C ARG A 162 10.46 -4.95 -4.53
N PRO A 163 9.42 -5.29 -3.74
CA PRO A 163 8.81 -6.61 -3.78
C PRO A 163 8.25 -6.96 -5.16
N VAL A 164 7.60 -6.00 -5.84
CA VAL A 164 7.07 -6.19 -7.20
C VAL A 164 8.19 -6.50 -8.19
N GLN A 165 9.29 -5.73 -8.12
CA GLN A 165 10.45 -5.94 -8.96
C GLN A 165 11.11 -7.31 -8.69
N ARG A 166 11.19 -7.74 -7.43
CA ARG A 166 11.72 -9.05 -7.04
C ARG A 166 10.90 -10.18 -7.66
N ILE A 167 9.57 -10.09 -7.59
CA ILE A 167 8.66 -11.03 -8.26
C ILE A 167 8.92 -11.04 -9.76
N ARG A 168 9.01 -9.86 -10.39
CA ARG A 168 9.27 -9.76 -11.83
C ARG A 168 10.60 -10.40 -12.23
N HIS A 169 11.65 -10.24 -11.44
CA HIS A 169 12.93 -10.91 -11.66
C HIS A 169 12.81 -12.44 -11.57
N GLY A 170 12.04 -12.96 -10.64
CA GLY A 170 11.81 -14.40 -10.46
C GLY A 170 10.98 -15.05 -11.60
N GLN A 171 10.24 -14.27 -12.37
CA GLN A 171 9.35 -14.78 -13.41
C GLN A 171 10.04 -15.25 -14.70
N PHE A 172 11.35 -15.16 -14.81
CA PHE A 172 12.17 -15.61 -15.95
C PHE A 172 11.59 -15.27 -17.33
N ALA A 173 10.76 -14.27 -17.43
CA ALA A 173 10.40 -13.74 -18.71
C ALA A 173 11.65 -13.08 -19.27
N GLY A 174 12.10 -13.51 -20.42
CA GLY A 174 13.28 -12.97 -21.10
C GLY A 174 13.30 -11.44 -21.07
N ALA A 175 14.43 -10.81 -21.32
CA ALA A 175 14.58 -9.37 -21.27
C ALA A 175 13.32 -8.71 -21.86
N ALA A 176 12.65 -7.91 -21.02
CA ALA A 176 11.44 -7.24 -21.48
C ALA A 176 11.79 -6.45 -22.73
N VAL A 177 11.22 -6.88 -23.86
CA VAL A 177 11.32 -6.09 -25.09
C VAL A 177 10.54 -4.82 -24.78
N MET A 178 11.24 -3.71 -24.72
CA MET A 178 10.66 -2.39 -24.49
C MET A 178 9.85 -1.98 -25.72
N GLU A 179 8.71 -2.64 -25.96
CA GLU A 179 7.94 -2.38 -27.17
C GLU A 179 7.31 -1.00 -27.21
N ARG A 180 7.00 -0.38 -26.10
CA ARG A 180 6.56 1.03 -26.02
C ARG A 180 6.67 1.52 -24.58
N ALA A 181 7.05 2.78 -24.41
CA ALA A 181 6.92 3.44 -23.12
C ALA A 181 5.44 3.63 -22.77
N ALA A 182 5.06 3.32 -21.54
CA ALA A 182 3.78 3.74 -21.00
C ALA A 182 3.89 5.20 -20.58
N THR A 183 2.99 6.04 -21.07
CA THR A 183 2.95 7.46 -20.69
C THR A 183 1.99 7.64 -19.51
N VAL A 184 2.47 8.24 -18.44
CA VAL A 184 1.68 8.52 -17.23
C VAL A 184 1.66 10.02 -16.96
N THR A 185 0.64 10.68 -17.43
CA THR A 185 0.49 12.14 -17.33
C THR A 185 0.54 12.64 -15.88
N GLY A 186 1.41 13.59 -15.61
CA GLY A 186 1.59 14.23 -14.31
C GLY A 186 2.35 13.39 -13.30
N ALA A 187 2.88 12.20 -13.67
CA ALA A 187 3.83 11.48 -12.87
C ALA A 187 5.24 12.10 -13.03
N LEU A 188 6.09 11.92 -12.02
CA LEU A 188 7.47 12.40 -12.06
C LEU A 188 8.27 11.73 -13.21
N PHE A 189 7.97 10.46 -13.49
CA PHE A 189 8.50 9.70 -14.61
C PHE A 189 7.37 9.43 -15.60
N GLU A 190 7.24 10.27 -16.62
CA GLU A 190 6.13 10.17 -17.59
C GLU A 190 6.30 9.01 -18.56
N ASN A 191 7.55 8.65 -18.88
CA ASN A 191 7.85 7.57 -19.82
C ASN A 191 8.55 6.43 -19.11
N VAL A 192 7.83 5.35 -18.89
CA VAL A 192 8.32 4.15 -18.21
C VAL A 192 8.13 2.91 -19.09
N PRO A 193 8.94 1.85 -18.92
CA PRO A 193 8.76 0.60 -19.64
C PRO A 193 7.35 0.04 -19.54
N ASN A 194 6.78 -0.38 -20.66
CA ASN A 194 5.46 -1.03 -20.72
C ASN A 194 5.60 -2.54 -20.48
N ASP A 195 6.21 -2.92 -19.36
CA ASP A 195 6.45 -4.31 -18.97
C ASP A 195 5.37 -4.79 -18.00
N TYR A 196 4.59 -5.76 -18.42
CA TYR A 196 3.53 -6.39 -17.60
C TYR A 196 4.09 -7.51 -16.72
N GLY A 197 5.14 -8.21 -17.15
CA GLY A 197 5.47 -9.48 -16.51
C GLY A 197 4.26 -10.42 -16.51
N HIS A 198 3.90 -10.95 -15.32
CA HIS A 198 2.65 -11.70 -15.11
C HIS A 198 1.57 -10.88 -14.38
N PHE A 199 1.72 -9.57 -14.31
CA PHE A 199 0.74 -8.69 -13.68
C PHE A 199 -0.35 -8.27 -14.67
N SER A 200 -1.52 -7.89 -14.17
CA SER A 200 -2.64 -7.41 -14.99
C SER A 200 -2.41 -6.02 -15.59
N VAL A 201 -1.41 -5.29 -15.10
CA VAL A 201 -1.04 -3.93 -15.54
C VAL A 201 0.47 -3.80 -15.69
N PRO A 202 0.98 -2.82 -16.48
CA PRO A 202 2.40 -2.52 -16.55
C PRO A 202 2.92 -2.10 -15.17
N TYR A 203 3.75 -2.93 -14.56
CA TYR A 203 4.06 -2.78 -13.13
C TYR A 203 4.81 -1.49 -12.80
N LEU A 204 5.79 -1.07 -13.63
CA LEU A 204 6.51 0.19 -13.39
C LEU A 204 5.60 1.40 -13.52
N ALA A 205 4.79 1.46 -14.58
CA ALA A 205 3.84 2.54 -14.78
C ALA A 205 2.82 2.60 -13.64
N HIS A 206 2.31 1.44 -13.21
CA HIS A 206 1.37 1.36 -12.09
C HIS A 206 2.01 1.85 -10.79
N MET A 207 3.22 1.39 -10.45
CA MET A 207 3.88 1.74 -9.19
C MET A 207 4.37 3.19 -9.15
N LEU A 208 4.89 3.72 -10.26
CA LEU A 208 5.51 5.04 -10.29
C LEU A 208 4.53 6.18 -10.58
N ARG A 209 3.31 5.90 -11.05
CA ARG A 209 2.30 6.94 -11.34
C ARG A 209 1.87 7.74 -10.11
N GLY A 210 2.03 7.18 -8.90
CA GLY A 210 1.77 7.86 -7.64
C GLY A 210 2.83 8.90 -7.25
N LEU A 211 4.02 8.83 -7.86
CA LEU A 211 5.11 9.75 -7.59
C LEU A 211 4.96 10.98 -8.47
N ARG A 212 4.67 12.14 -7.85
CA ARG A 212 4.31 13.38 -8.52
C ARG A 212 5.06 14.56 -7.96
N ALA A 213 5.31 15.57 -8.81
CA ALA A 213 5.90 16.84 -8.39
C ALA A 213 4.91 17.69 -7.57
N GLU A 214 3.60 17.44 -7.73
CA GLU A 214 2.54 18.17 -7.03
C GLU A 214 1.44 17.23 -6.56
N VAL A 215 0.80 17.58 -5.45
CA VAL A 215 -0.38 16.87 -4.96
C VAL A 215 -1.55 17.02 -5.94
N PRO A 216 -2.33 15.95 -6.19
CA PRO A 216 -3.55 16.04 -6.99
C PRO A 216 -4.52 17.09 -6.44
N GLY A 217 -5.30 17.73 -7.35
CA GLY A 217 -6.22 18.79 -6.98
C GLY A 217 -7.20 18.41 -5.87
N TYR A 218 -7.75 17.20 -5.90
CA TYR A 218 -8.66 16.71 -4.87
C TYR A 218 -8.00 16.55 -3.49
N VAL A 219 -6.70 16.27 -3.42
CA VAL A 219 -5.94 16.26 -2.16
C VAL A 219 -5.69 17.67 -1.67
N ARG A 220 -5.38 18.59 -2.60
CA ARG A 220 -5.21 20.02 -2.28
C ARG A 220 -6.50 20.60 -1.72
N ASP A 221 -7.66 20.25 -2.28
CA ASP A 221 -8.96 20.71 -1.77
C ASP A 221 -9.14 20.32 -0.30
N VAL A 222 -8.83 19.06 0.05
CA VAL A 222 -8.90 18.59 1.44
C VAL A 222 -7.93 19.34 2.35
N LEU A 223 -6.68 19.54 1.91
CA LEU A 223 -5.68 20.27 2.70
C LEU A 223 -6.07 21.73 2.96
N GLU A 224 -6.83 22.34 2.05
CA GLU A 224 -7.33 23.70 2.16
C GLU A 224 -8.74 23.77 2.80
N GLY A 225 -9.24 22.66 3.33
CA GLY A 225 -10.54 22.59 4.01
C GLY A 225 -11.74 22.63 3.07
N ARG A 226 -11.53 22.41 1.77
CA ARG A 226 -12.62 22.32 0.77
C ARG A 226 -13.12 20.87 0.68
N THR A 227 -14.37 20.73 0.29
CA THR A 227 -14.96 19.41 0.02
C THR A 227 -14.38 18.83 -1.26
N PRO A 228 -13.82 17.62 -1.25
CA PRO A 228 -13.35 16.98 -2.46
C PRO A 228 -14.53 16.64 -3.39
N PRO A 229 -14.28 16.48 -4.70
CA PRO A 229 -15.32 16.11 -5.66
C PRO A 229 -16.04 14.81 -5.29
N THR A 230 -17.32 14.69 -5.60
CA THR A 230 -18.15 13.52 -5.27
C THR A 230 -17.59 12.21 -5.81
N TRP A 231 -16.98 12.22 -6.99
CA TRP A 231 -16.34 11.04 -7.55
C TRP A 231 -15.18 10.50 -6.68
N VAL A 232 -14.59 11.34 -5.82
CA VAL A 232 -13.59 10.92 -4.81
C VAL A 232 -14.30 10.30 -3.63
N THR A 233 -15.27 10.99 -3.04
CA THR A 233 -16.00 10.55 -1.84
C THR A 233 -16.80 9.27 -2.06
N ASP A 234 -17.25 9.02 -3.28
CA ASP A 234 -17.94 7.77 -3.67
C ASP A 234 -17.03 6.53 -3.67
N HIS A 235 -15.70 6.73 -3.65
CA HIS A 235 -14.74 5.63 -3.81
C HIS A 235 -13.79 5.48 -2.62
N VAL A 236 -13.58 6.52 -1.82
CA VAL A 236 -12.67 6.49 -0.67
C VAL A 236 -13.35 7.00 0.59
N GLY A 237 -13.11 6.30 1.70
CA GLY A 237 -13.65 6.68 3.02
C GLY A 237 -12.90 7.82 3.69
N GLY A 238 -11.73 8.19 3.17
CA GLY A 238 -10.92 9.28 3.71
C GLY A 238 -9.60 9.44 2.97
N ILE A 239 -8.95 10.57 3.21
CA ILE A 239 -7.61 10.89 2.70
C ILE A 239 -6.71 11.15 3.90
N VAL A 240 -5.59 10.43 3.97
CA VAL A 240 -4.55 10.64 4.97
C VAL A 240 -3.33 11.23 4.28
N VAL A 241 -2.86 12.36 4.78
CA VAL A 241 -1.64 13.02 4.28
C VAL A 241 -0.56 12.92 5.35
N ILE A 242 0.56 12.31 5.01
CA ILE A 242 1.71 12.19 5.90
C ILE A 242 2.79 13.13 5.35
N PRO A 243 3.07 14.27 6.03
CA PRO A 243 4.16 15.15 5.65
C PRO A 243 5.49 14.48 6.01
N ASP A 244 6.56 14.87 5.30
CA ASP A 244 7.92 14.57 5.74
C ASP A 244 8.17 15.28 7.08
N ALA A 245 8.67 14.56 8.08
CA ALA A 245 8.90 15.10 9.43
C ALA A 245 9.84 16.31 9.43
N ASP A 246 10.76 16.40 8.47
CA ASP A 246 11.69 17.50 8.28
C ASP A 246 11.14 18.63 7.39
N ALA A 247 9.94 18.50 6.82
CA ALA A 247 9.35 19.58 6.06
C ALA A 247 9.06 20.75 7.01
N PRO A 248 9.51 21.98 6.70
CA PRO A 248 9.16 23.12 7.52
C PRO A 248 7.64 23.21 7.54
N THR A 249 7.05 23.06 8.70
CA THR A 249 5.64 23.33 8.90
C THR A 249 5.45 24.80 8.57
N THR A 250 4.97 25.09 7.37
CA THR A 250 4.37 26.39 7.09
C THR A 250 3.09 26.41 7.92
N ALA A 251 3.26 26.69 9.22
CA ALA A 251 2.16 27.03 10.08
C ALA A 251 1.53 28.28 9.48
N SER A 252 0.55 28.09 8.60
CA SER A 252 -0.47 29.09 8.39
C SER A 252 -1.04 29.34 9.79
N SER A 253 -0.66 30.49 10.39
CA SER A 253 -1.26 30.99 11.61
C SER A 253 -2.70 31.42 11.31
N ALA A 254 -3.55 30.47 10.95
CA ALA A 254 -4.98 30.60 11.15
C ALA A 254 -5.13 30.56 12.66
N ARG A 255 -5.28 31.75 13.28
CA ARG A 255 -5.71 31.91 14.67
C ARG A 255 -6.84 30.93 14.91
N ALA A 256 -6.57 29.91 15.72
CA ALA A 256 -7.61 29.09 16.30
C ALA A 256 -8.53 30.03 17.09
N GLY A 257 -9.71 30.30 16.53
CA GLY A 257 -10.83 30.78 17.30
C GLY A 257 -11.15 29.70 18.33
N ASP A 258 -11.16 30.13 19.57
CA ASP A 258 -11.56 29.42 20.77
C ASP A 258 -12.89 28.68 20.48
N GLY A 259 -12.90 27.37 20.46
CA GLY A 259 -14.09 26.58 20.16
C GLY A 259 -13.86 25.09 20.25
N GLY A 260 -13.98 24.54 21.44
CA GLY A 260 -14.48 23.22 21.76
C GLY A 260 -13.71 22.03 21.19
N ALA A 261 -12.97 21.35 22.05
CA ALA A 261 -12.53 19.98 21.84
C ALA A 261 -13.75 19.08 21.53
N GLY A 262 -14.02 18.85 20.25
CA GLY A 262 -14.97 17.85 19.78
C GLY A 262 -14.34 16.46 19.92
N LEU A 263 -14.61 15.80 21.03
CA LEU A 263 -14.43 14.35 21.17
C LEU A 263 -15.23 13.67 20.05
N LEU A 264 -14.57 12.76 19.32
CA LEU A 264 -15.24 11.86 18.40
C LEU A 264 -16.39 11.15 19.17
N PRO A 265 -17.57 10.99 18.56
CA PRO A 265 -18.66 10.29 19.21
C PRO A 265 -18.26 8.81 19.45
N PRO A 266 -18.67 8.24 20.61
CA PRO A 266 -18.25 6.90 21.04
C PRO A 266 -18.78 5.74 20.17
N ASP A 267 -19.60 5.99 19.18
CA ASP A 267 -20.34 4.96 18.43
C ASP A 267 -19.53 4.25 17.33
N PHE A 268 -18.26 4.60 17.11
CA PHE A 268 -17.43 3.96 16.09
C PHE A 268 -16.73 2.67 16.54
N LEU A 269 -16.90 2.22 17.78
CA LEU A 269 -16.22 1.03 18.33
C LEU A 269 -17.12 -0.19 18.50
N GLU A 270 -18.41 -0.12 18.22
CA GLU A 270 -19.27 -1.30 18.24
C GLU A 270 -19.21 -2.04 16.90
N ALA A 271 -18.32 -3.05 16.85
CA ALA A 271 -18.39 -4.06 15.81
C ALA A 271 -19.73 -4.82 15.92
N PRO A 272 -20.45 -5.06 14.82
CA PRO A 272 -21.70 -5.83 14.87
C PRO A 272 -21.43 -7.20 15.47
N GLN A 273 -22.12 -7.51 16.56
CA GLN A 273 -22.06 -8.82 17.19
C GLN A 273 -22.60 -9.87 16.20
N PRO A 274 -21.94 -11.02 16.07
CA PRO A 274 -22.47 -12.11 15.24
C PRO A 274 -23.81 -12.59 15.82
N PRO A 275 -24.79 -12.97 14.99
CA PRO A 275 -26.06 -13.46 15.45
C PRO A 275 -25.85 -14.69 16.32
N HIS A 276 -26.44 -14.67 17.52
CA HIS A 276 -26.48 -15.81 18.43
C HIS A 276 -27.16 -16.99 17.74
N ASP A 277 -26.42 -18.06 17.54
CA ASP A 277 -26.89 -19.34 17.02
C ASP A 277 -27.91 -19.94 18.03
N ARG A 278 -29.19 -19.88 17.71
CA ARG A 278 -30.25 -20.57 18.48
C ARG A 278 -30.07 -22.05 18.24
N ARG A 279 -29.58 -22.76 19.23
CA ARG A 279 -29.63 -24.23 19.24
C ARG A 279 -31.09 -24.68 19.09
N PRO A 280 -31.41 -25.59 18.17
CA PRO A 280 -32.73 -26.20 18.13
C PRO A 280 -32.90 -27.10 19.35
N GLY A 281 -34.07 -26.94 20.02
CA GLY A 281 -34.40 -27.61 21.25
C GLY A 281 -34.49 -29.13 21.11
N GLN A 282 -34.03 -29.79 22.14
CA GLN A 282 -34.41 -31.18 22.45
C GLN A 282 -35.91 -31.24 22.65
N ALA A 283 -36.60 -32.04 21.82
CA ALA A 283 -37.94 -32.51 22.07
C ALA A 283 -37.83 -33.98 22.50
N ALA A 284 -38.54 -34.29 23.56
CA ALA A 284 -38.65 -35.58 24.22
C ALA A 284 -39.23 -36.68 23.31
#